data_2f45e6c18ded6ce138e6e169b0648f2b
#
_entry.id   2f45e6c18ded6ce138e6e169b0648f2b
#
_cell.length_a   1.000
_cell.length_b   1.000
_cell.length_c   1.000
_cell.angle_alpha   90.00
_cell.angle_beta   90.00
_cell.angle_gamma   90.00
#
_symmetry.space_group_name_H-M   'P 1'
#
loop_
_entity.id
_entity.type
_entity.pdbx_description
1 polymer ?
#
loop_
_entity_poly.entity_id
_entity_poly.type
_entity_poly.pdbx_seq_one_letter_code
_entity_poly.pdbx_strand_id
1 'polypeptide(L)'
;MVKKVNPEDPVKFIDNACQKKFEPMLEEAYAELFANLNAFENRMEMAREAIADRGVWTAKKRYILNVHNNEGVQYAEPKLKVMGIEAVKSSTPQVVRDKFKQAYKIILEGSEKELQEFVANFYEEFTSLPAEKVSFPRGVSDLRKWVDRNTTYKKGTPIHVRGAIMFNKMLKENKLVVEEVKDGSKVKFCYLKTPNPSMENVISFSTFLPKEFGLDEYIDYEMQFDKTFKDPLKLVTDA
;
A
#
# COMPACT_ATOMS: atom_id res chain seq x y z
N MET A 1 -18.94 18.60 37.18
CA MET A 1 -19.48 18.92 35.85
C MET A 1 -18.37 19.50 34.98
N VAL A 2 -17.88 18.78 34.00
CA VAL A 2 -16.95 19.35 33.02
C VAL A 2 -17.76 20.24 32.10
N LYS A 3 -17.51 21.56 32.13
CA LYS A 3 -18.13 22.47 31.15
C LYS A 3 -17.73 22.03 29.75
N LYS A 4 -18.70 21.70 28.90
CA LYS A 4 -18.46 21.49 27.46
C LYS A 4 -17.94 22.82 26.90
N VAL A 5 -16.66 22.89 26.63
CA VAL A 5 -16.06 23.99 25.88
C VAL A 5 -16.31 23.65 24.41
N ASN A 6 -17.05 24.52 23.72
CA ASN A 6 -17.21 24.43 22.27
C ASN A 6 -16.44 25.61 21.65
N PRO A 7 -15.15 25.43 21.36
CA PRO A 7 -14.32 26.51 20.84
C PRO A 7 -14.73 26.86 19.40
N GLU A 8 -14.63 28.13 19.03
CA GLU A 8 -14.86 28.60 17.65
C GLU A 8 -13.89 27.91 16.64
N ASP A 9 -12.66 27.66 17.09
CA ASP A 9 -11.65 26.92 16.34
C ASP A 9 -11.13 25.74 17.19
N PRO A 10 -11.68 24.54 17.03
CA PRO A 10 -11.28 23.36 17.78
C PRO A 10 -9.82 22.97 17.57
N VAL A 11 -9.30 23.13 16.34
CA VAL A 11 -7.91 22.74 15.99
C VAL A 11 -6.92 23.62 16.73
N LYS A 12 -7.12 24.94 16.67
CA LYS A 12 -6.29 25.91 17.40
C LYS A 12 -6.40 25.75 18.92
N PHE A 13 -7.59 25.43 19.41
CA PHE A 13 -7.80 25.16 20.85
C PHE A 13 -6.98 23.93 21.30
N ILE A 14 -7.03 22.82 20.56
CA ILE A 14 -6.29 21.60 20.85
C ILE A 14 -4.78 21.86 20.75
N ASP A 15 -4.34 22.54 19.70
CA ASP A 15 -2.93 22.88 19.48
C ASP A 15 -2.37 23.70 20.68
N ASN A 16 -3.08 24.75 21.09
CA ASN A 16 -2.71 25.55 22.27
C ASN A 16 -2.72 24.73 23.56
N ALA A 17 -3.67 23.83 23.74
CA ALA A 17 -3.73 22.96 24.92
C ALA A 17 -2.54 22.00 24.98
N CYS A 18 -2.14 21.42 23.85
CA CYS A 18 -0.95 20.58 23.76
C CYS A 18 0.30 21.36 24.13
N GLN A 19 0.57 22.47 23.45
CA GLN A 19 1.79 23.26 23.64
C GLN A 19 1.90 23.88 25.04
N LYS A 20 0.79 24.39 25.60
CA LYS A 20 0.84 25.13 26.88
C LYS A 20 0.61 24.28 28.11
N LYS A 21 0.07 23.08 27.97
CA LYS A 21 -0.29 22.24 29.10
C LYS A 21 0.29 20.84 29.03
N PHE A 22 0.07 20.11 27.95
CA PHE A 22 0.46 18.71 27.90
C PHE A 22 1.97 18.51 27.65
N GLU A 23 2.57 19.27 26.74
CA GLU A 23 4.01 19.17 26.47
C GLU A 23 4.84 19.54 27.71
N PRO A 24 4.61 20.69 28.40
CA PRO A 24 5.31 21.00 29.66
C PRO A 24 5.11 19.94 30.77
N MET A 25 3.91 19.39 30.89
CA MET A 25 3.64 18.33 31.88
C MET A 25 4.44 17.05 31.56
N LEU A 26 4.60 16.71 30.28
CA LEU A 26 5.41 15.55 29.85
C LEU A 26 6.91 15.80 30.05
N GLU A 27 7.37 17.02 29.78
CA GLU A 27 8.76 17.42 30.03
C GLU A 27 9.12 17.30 31.53
N GLU A 28 8.24 17.77 32.42
CA GLU A 28 8.42 17.64 33.86
C GLU A 28 8.46 16.16 34.30
N ALA A 29 7.51 15.33 33.79
CA ALA A 29 7.47 13.91 34.07
C ALA A 29 8.72 13.16 33.55
N TYR A 30 9.24 13.53 32.41
CA TYR A 30 10.50 12.97 31.92
C TYR A 30 11.69 13.43 32.73
N ALA A 31 11.76 14.69 33.17
CA ALA A 31 12.81 15.17 34.02
C ALA A 31 12.86 14.41 35.37
N GLU A 32 11.69 14.15 35.97
CA GLU A 32 11.57 13.33 37.20
C GLU A 32 12.00 11.89 36.94
N LEU A 33 11.57 11.27 35.85
CA LEU A 33 11.96 9.91 35.48
C LEU A 33 13.48 9.78 35.32
N PHE A 34 14.13 10.72 34.63
CA PHE A 34 15.59 10.75 34.43
C PHE A 34 16.34 10.93 35.71
N ALA A 35 15.87 11.79 36.62
CA ALA A 35 16.45 11.97 37.95
C ALA A 35 16.38 10.66 38.75
N ASN A 36 15.24 9.97 38.75
CA ASN A 36 15.04 8.70 39.46
C ASN A 36 15.91 7.56 38.88
N LEU A 37 16.22 7.59 37.59
CA LEU A 37 17.07 6.60 36.93
C LEU A 37 18.57 6.93 36.96
N ASN A 38 18.98 8.06 37.57
CA ASN A 38 20.35 8.58 37.50
C ASN A 38 20.88 8.64 36.05
N ALA A 39 20.05 9.00 35.09
CA ALA A 39 20.44 9.10 33.70
C ALA A 39 21.35 10.30 33.49
N PHE A 40 22.37 10.13 32.62
CA PHE A 40 23.36 11.17 32.35
C PHE A 40 22.75 12.40 31.67
N GLU A 41 21.78 12.18 30.78
CA GLU A 41 21.17 13.24 29.97
C GLU A 41 19.74 12.85 29.56
N ASN A 42 18.81 13.81 29.62
CA ASN A 42 17.47 13.64 29.04
C ASN A 42 17.50 13.98 27.55
N ARG A 43 17.28 12.96 26.70
CA ARG A 43 17.15 13.09 25.24
C ARG A 43 15.74 12.74 24.73
N MET A 44 14.79 12.58 25.66
CA MET A 44 13.42 12.29 25.28
C MET A 44 12.68 13.61 25.04
N GLU A 45 12.17 13.74 23.84
CA GLU A 45 11.30 14.84 23.41
C GLU A 45 9.98 14.23 22.94
N MET A 46 8.87 14.76 23.41
CA MET A 46 7.53 14.37 23.00
C MET A 46 6.70 15.59 22.67
N ALA A 47 6.35 15.70 21.40
CA ALA A 47 5.51 16.76 20.89
C ALA A 47 4.30 16.16 20.17
N ARG A 48 3.23 16.96 20.03
CA ARG A 48 2.05 16.56 19.29
C ARG A 48 2.36 16.45 17.79
N GLU A 49 2.09 15.27 17.22
CA GLU A 49 2.32 15.02 15.79
C GLU A 49 1.19 15.58 14.91
N ALA A 50 -0.06 15.17 15.15
CA ALA A 50 -1.17 15.55 14.27
C ALA A 50 -2.45 15.88 15.05
N ILE A 51 -3.27 16.78 14.48
CA ILE A 51 -4.67 17.01 14.85
C ILE A 51 -5.52 16.64 13.64
N ALA A 52 -6.42 15.69 13.83
CA ALA A 52 -7.34 15.21 12.81
C ALA A 52 -8.77 15.18 13.35
N ASP A 53 -9.75 15.41 12.49
CA ASP A 53 -11.16 15.31 12.85
C ASP A 53 -11.73 13.91 12.64
N ARG A 54 -11.15 13.15 11.71
CA ARG A 54 -11.55 11.80 11.36
C ARG A 54 -10.33 10.89 11.13
N GLY A 55 -10.49 9.62 11.45
CA GLY A 55 -9.45 8.64 11.20
C GLY A 55 -9.92 7.21 11.38
N VAL A 56 -9.25 6.28 10.67
CA VAL A 56 -9.46 4.85 10.78
C VAL A 56 -8.13 4.18 11.05
N TRP A 57 -8.07 3.32 12.07
CA TRP A 57 -6.90 2.54 12.46
C TRP A 57 -7.17 1.06 12.21
N THR A 58 -6.48 0.47 11.24
CA THR A 58 -6.61 -0.97 10.91
C THR A 58 -5.68 -1.85 11.75
N ALA A 59 -4.55 -1.30 12.23
CA ALA A 59 -3.60 -1.97 13.10
C ALA A 59 -2.56 -0.96 13.64
N LYS A 60 -1.65 -1.41 14.52
CA LYS A 60 -0.49 -0.64 14.95
C LYS A 60 0.33 -0.14 13.74
N LYS A 61 0.59 1.16 13.67
CA LYS A 61 1.30 1.84 12.56
C LYS A 61 0.58 1.75 11.21
N ARG A 62 -0.74 1.47 11.19
CA ARG A 62 -1.54 1.38 9.97
C ARG A 62 -2.83 2.17 10.15
N TYR A 63 -2.88 3.35 9.56
CA TYR A 63 -4.01 4.28 9.72
C TYR A 63 -4.15 5.23 8.54
N ILE A 64 -5.34 5.82 8.45
CA ILE A 64 -5.65 6.99 7.61
C ILE A 64 -6.25 8.08 8.49
N LEU A 65 -5.83 9.32 8.29
CA LEU A 65 -6.30 10.49 9.06
C LEU A 65 -6.62 11.65 8.12
N ASN A 66 -7.67 12.40 8.44
CA ASN A 66 -7.96 13.70 7.85
C ASN A 66 -7.34 14.79 8.73
N VAL A 67 -6.13 15.24 8.37
CA VAL A 67 -5.27 16.05 9.23
C VAL A 67 -5.44 17.54 8.95
N HIS A 68 -5.78 18.30 9.97
CA HIS A 68 -5.89 19.77 9.96
C HIS A 68 -4.58 20.46 10.35
N ASN A 69 -3.81 19.87 11.25
CA ASN A 69 -2.54 20.41 11.71
C ASN A 69 -1.53 19.25 11.90
N ASN A 70 -0.34 19.39 11.37
CA ASN A 70 0.73 18.41 11.53
C ASN A 70 2.01 19.10 12.03
N GLU A 71 2.50 18.70 13.20
CA GLU A 71 3.72 19.22 13.83
C GLU A 71 3.73 20.76 13.92
N GLY A 72 2.59 21.34 14.33
CA GLY A 72 2.42 22.79 14.46
C GLY A 72 2.03 23.51 13.15
N VAL A 73 2.13 22.85 11.99
CA VAL A 73 1.75 23.44 10.69
C VAL A 73 0.25 23.31 10.47
N GLN A 74 -0.46 24.42 10.50
CA GLN A 74 -1.89 24.49 10.21
C GLN A 74 -2.13 24.44 8.70
N TYR A 75 -3.01 23.54 8.26
CA TYR A 75 -3.45 23.45 6.86
C TYR A 75 -4.71 24.32 6.65
N ALA A 76 -4.79 24.99 5.50
CA ALA A 76 -6.00 25.72 5.09
C ALA A 76 -7.16 24.75 4.81
N GLU A 77 -6.84 23.60 4.22
CA GLU A 77 -7.77 22.48 4.06
C GLU A 77 -7.13 21.19 4.59
N PRO A 78 -7.92 20.27 5.15
CA PRO A 78 -7.40 19.03 5.69
C PRO A 78 -6.64 18.21 4.64
N LYS A 79 -5.58 17.54 5.08
CA LYS A 79 -4.79 16.66 4.23
C LYS A 79 -4.89 15.21 4.68
N LEU A 80 -5.04 14.32 3.71
CA LEU A 80 -5.01 12.88 3.95
C LEU A 80 -3.61 12.44 4.37
N LYS A 81 -3.47 11.94 5.60
CA LYS A 81 -2.25 11.28 6.11
C LYS A 81 -2.49 9.79 6.11
N VAL A 82 -1.62 9.05 5.42
CA VAL A 82 -1.70 7.59 5.27
C VAL A 82 -0.43 6.96 5.79
N MET A 83 -0.54 5.97 6.67
CA MET A 83 0.60 5.27 7.24
C MET A 83 0.43 3.74 7.12
N GLY A 84 1.47 3.08 6.60
CA GLY A 84 1.63 1.62 6.63
C GLY A 84 0.65 0.77 5.83
N ILE A 85 -0.25 1.39 5.05
CA ILE A 85 -1.22 0.70 4.21
C ILE A 85 -0.91 0.85 2.71
N GLU A 86 -1.67 0.18 1.87
CA GLU A 86 -1.34 -0.12 0.48
C GLU A 86 -1.11 1.12 -0.39
N ALA A 87 -1.75 2.25 -0.10
CA ALA A 87 -1.58 3.51 -0.83
C ALA A 87 -0.14 4.08 -0.80
N VAL A 88 0.67 3.67 0.17
CA VAL A 88 2.07 4.13 0.32
C VAL A 88 3.11 3.04 0.05
N LYS A 89 2.68 1.80 -0.19
CA LYS A 89 3.59 0.67 -0.45
C LYS A 89 4.07 0.65 -1.90
N SER A 90 5.39 0.57 -2.10
CA SER A 90 5.99 0.43 -3.43
C SER A 90 5.63 -0.88 -4.14
N SER A 91 5.15 -1.89 -3.39
CA SER A 91 4.68 -3.16 -3.92
C SER A 91 3.27 -3.12 -4.51
N THR A 92 2.56 -2.00 -4.39
CA THR A 92 1.24 -1.75 -4.98
C THR A 92 1.43 -0.98 -6.30
N PRO A 93 0.74 -1.33 -7.40
CA PRO A 93 0.81 -0.59 -8.66
C PRO A 93 0.46 0.89 -8.46
N GLN A 94 1.13 1.80 -9.22
CA GLN A 94 0.95 3.25 -9.04
C GLN A 94 -0.50 3.69 -9.23
N VAL A 95 -1.16 3.19 -10.28
CA VAL A 95 -2.58 3.51 -10.55
C VAL A 95 -3.47 3.13 -9.38
N VAL A 96 -3.22 1.99 -8.75
CA VAL A 96 -3.98 1.52 -7.58
C VAL A 96 -3.69 2.37 -6.34
N ARG A 97 -2.43 2.80 -6.13
CA ARG A 97 -2.08 3.69 -5.01
C ARG A 97 -2.82 5.03 -5.08
N ASP A 98 -2.96 5.59 -6.27
CA ASP A 98 -3.65 6.85 -6.46
C ASP A 98 -5.18 6.70 -6.25
N LYS A 99 -5.75 5.56 -6.66
CA LYS A 99 -7.15 5.23 -6.38
C LYS A 99 -7.41 4.94 -4.90
N PHE A 100 -6.47 4.32 -4.19
CA PHE A 100 -6.58 4.19 -2.73
C PHE A 100 -6.69 5.53 -2.02
N LYS A 101 -5.91 6.55 -2.41
CA LYS A 101 -6.01 7.88 -1.81
C LYS A 101 -7.40 8.50 -2.01
N GLN A 102 -7.99 8.30 -3.19
CA GLN A 102 -9.35 8.76 -3.47
C GLN A 102 -10.38 7.98 -2.64
N ALA A 103 -10.29 6.65 -2.61
CA ALA A 103 -11.17 5.81 -1.79
C ALA A 103 -11.09 6.16 -0.29
N TYR A 104 -9.89 6.40 0.24
CA TYR A 104 -9.71 6.78 1.64
C TYR A 104 -10.32 8.15 1.95
N LYS A 105 -10.28 9.09 1.01
CA LYS A 105 -10.98 10.37 1.16
C LYS A 105 -12.50 10.15 1.23
N ILE A 106 -13.04 9.30 0.36
CA ILE A 106 -14.48 8.94 0.40
C ILE A 106 -14.84 8.25 1.72
N ILE A 107 -14.00 7.34 2.24
CA ILE A 107 -14.24 6.67 3.53
C ILE A 107 -14.28 7.68 4.69
N LEU A 108 -13.44 8.71 4.67
CA LEU A 108 -13.38 9.70 5.73
C LEU A 108 -14.48 10.76 5.62
N GLU A 109 -14.91 11.16 4.41
CA GLU A 109 -15.74 12.33 4.19
C GLU A 109 -17.08 12.03 3.50
N GLY A 110 -17.17 10.95 2.73
CA GLY A 110 -18.32 10.58 1.90
C GLY A 110 -19.25 9.54 2.52
N SER A 111 -19.98 8.86 1.67
CA SER A 111 -20.95 7.82 2.00
C SER A 111 -20.55 6.44 1.46
N GLU A 112 -21.14 5.39 2.02
CA GLU A 112 -20.96 4.02 1.53
C GLU A 112 -21.35 3.87 0.05
N LYS A 113 -22.45 4.53 -0.36
CA LYS A 113 -22.92 4.50 -1.75
C LYS A 113 -21.90 5.10 -2.71
N GLU A 114 -21.31 6.24 -2.36
CA GLU A 114 -20.25 6.87 -3.16
C GLU A 114 -19.02 5.97 -3.27
N LEU A 115 -18.66 5.27 -2.19
CA LEU A 115 -17.55 4.32 -2.20
C LEU A 115 -17.86 3.12 -3.12
N GLN A 116 -19.07 2.57 -3.07
CA GLN A 116 -19.49 1.46 -3.94
C GLN A 116 -19.47 1.88 -5.41
N GLU A 117 -20.00 3.06 -5.74
CA GLU A 117 -19.97 3.61 -7.11
C GLU A 117 -18.52 3.84 -7.58
N PHE A 118 -17.67 4.38 -6.71
CA PHE A 118 -16.24 4.56 -6.99
C PHE A 118 -15.52 3.25 -7.30
N VAL A 119 -15.77 2.20 -6.49
CA VAL A 119 -15.16 0.87 -6.69
C VAL A 119 -15.62 0.25 -8.01
N ALA A 120 -16.91 0.36 -8.35
CA ALA A 120 -17.45 -0.13 -9.62
C ALA A 120 -16.81 0.57 -10.83
N ASN A 121 -16.78 1.90 -10.82
CA ASN A 121 -16.17 2.69 -11.89
C ASN A 121 -14.66 2.40 -12.03
N PHE A 122 -13.97 2.20 -10.91
CA PHE A 122 -12.54 1.86 -10.97
C PHE A 122 -12.32 0.44 -11.50
N TYR A 123 -13.21 -0.50 -11.24
CA TYR A 123 -13.12 -1.84 -11.82
C TYR A 123 -13.20 -1.81 -13.36
N GLU A 124 -14.12 -1.05 -13.92
CA GLU A 124 -14.25 -0.86 -15.39
C GLU A 124 -12.97 -0.22 -15.97
N GLU A 125 -12.46 0.84 -15.33
CA GLU A 125 -11.20 1.46 -15.73
C GLU A 125 -10.03 0.47 -15.64
N PHE A 126 -9.93 -0.27 -14.54
CA PHE A 126 -8.85 -1.21 -14.28
C PHE A 126 -8.77 -2.33 -15.31
N THR A 127 -9.92 -2.88 -15.73
CA THR A 127 -9.99 -3.94 -16.74
C THR A 127 -9.61 -3.47 -18.15
N SER A 128 -9.62 -2.16 -18.40
CA SER A 128 -9.18 -1.56 -19.65
C SER A 128 -7.66 -1.28 -19.71
N LEU A 129 -6.97 -1.37 -18.57
CA LEU A 129 -5.54 -1.09 -18.48
C LEU A 129 -4.69 -2.28 -18.95
N PRO A 130 -3.51 -2.02 -19.57
CA PRO A 130 -2.59 -3.10 -19.92
C PRO A 130 -1.95 -3.75 -18.68
N ALA A 131 -1.49 -4.98 -18.84
CA ALA A 131 -0.85 -5.78 -17.79
C ALA A 131 0.20 -5.01 -16.98
N GLU A 132 1.02 -4.20 -17.65
CA GLU A 132 2.10 -3.42 -17.05
C GLU A 132 1.63 -2.39 -16.01
N LYS A 133 0.39 -1.94 -16.13
CA LYS A 133 -0.20 -0.95 -15.21
C LYS A 133 -0.83 -1.57 -13.98
N VAL A 134 -1.38 -2.77 -14.12
CA VAL A 134 -2.14 -3.46 -13.07
C VAL A 134 -1.31 -4.49 -12.28
N SER A 135 -0.15 -4.90 -12.80
CA SER A 135 0.70 -5.92 -12.20
C SER A 135 1.43 -5.45 -10.95
N PHE A 136 1.62 -6.36 -9.99
CA PHE A 136 2.34 -6.13 -8.75
C PHE A 136 3.85 -5.98 -8.96
N PRO A 137 4.47 -4.84 -8.56
CA PRO A 137 5.92 -4.73 -8.53
C PRO A 137 6.54 -5.62 -7.45
N ARG A 138 7.59 -6.39 -7.79
CA ARG A 138 8.36 -7.24 -6.86
C ARG A 138 9.83 -7.31 -7.27
N GLY A 139 10.70 -7.60 -6.31
CA GLY A 139 12.08 -7.98 -6.56
C GLY A 139 12.20 -9.51 -6.67
N VAL A 140 13.01 -10.00 -7.59
CA VAL A 140 13.32 -11.43 -7.72
C VAL A 140 14.67 -11.71 -7.09
N SER A 141 14.74 -12.74 -6.24
CA SER A 141 15.97 -13.23 -5.63
C SER A 141 16.00 -14.75 -5.67
N ASP A 142 17.22 -15.29 -5.65
CA ASP A 142 17.47 -16.73 -5.59
C ASP A 142 16.82 -17.55 -6.73
N LEU A 143 16.69 -16.97 -7.93
CA LEU A 143 16.00 -17.59 -9.07
C LEU A 143 16.53 -19.00 -9.33
N ARG A 144 17.86 -19.17 -9.32
CA ARG A 144 18.54 -20.47 -9.55
C ARG A 144 18.18 -21.53 -8.51
N LYS A 145 17.94 -21.13 -7.26
CA LYS A 145 17.53 -22.02 -6.16
C LYS A 145 16.17 -22.67 -6.43
N TRP A 146 15.29 -21.95 -7.11
CA TRP A 146 13.91 -22.33 -7.34
C TRP A 146 13.68 -23.08 -8.67
N VAL A 147 14.59 -22.96 -9.62
CA VAL A 147 14.50 -23.73 -10.90
C VAL A 147 14.64 -25.23 -10.63
N ASP A 148 13.80 -26.02 -11.29
CA ASP A 148 13.87 -27.47 -11.31
C ASP A 148 13.82 -27.96 -12.76
N ARG A 149 14.64 -28.95 -13.08
CA ARG A 149 14.75 -29.46 -14.46
C ARG A 149 13.56 -30.32 -14.89
N ASN A 150 12.92 -30.98 -13.93
CA ASN A 150 11.84 -31.91 -14.22
C ASN A 150 10.47 -31.24 -14.15
N THR A 151 10.29 -30.32 -13.19
CA THR A 151 9.00 -29.69 -12.88
C THR A 151 8.97 -28.18 -13.15
N THR A 152 9.98 -27.65 -13.86
CA THR A 152 10.20 -26.23 -14.16
C THR A 152 10.60 -25.44 -12.91
N TYR A 153 9.91 -25.59 -11.78
CA TYR A 153 10.23 -24.98 -10.50
C TYR A 153 9.87 -25.89 -9.33
N LYS A 154 10.51 -25.65 -8.17
CA LYS A 154 10.32 -26.46 -6.95
C LYS A 154 9.00 -26.09 -6.24
N LYS A 155 8.48 -27.04 -5.45
CA LYS A 155 7.34 -26.78 -4.56
C LYS A 155 7.67 -25.66 -3.55
N GLY A 156 6.75 -24.72 -3.33
CA GLY A 156 6.93 -23.59 -2.42
C GLY A 156 7.62 -22.37 -3.05
N THR A 157 7.90 -22.39 -4.36
CA THR A 157 8.41 -21.22 -5.08
C THR A 157 7.47 -20.04 -4.93
N PRO A 158 7.97 -18.84 -4.52
CA PRO A 158 7.16 -17.62 -4.43
C PRO A 158 6.50 -17.31 -5.79
N ILE A 159 5.26 -16.80 -5.75
CA ILE A 159 4.43 -16.62 -6.95
C ILE A 159 5.12 -15.78 -8.03
N HIS A 160 5.74 -14.64 -7.67
CA HIS A 160 6.44 -13.78 -8.61
C HIS A 160 7.72 -14.42 -9.18
N VAL A 161 8.39 -15.27 -8.41
CA VAL A 161 9.56 -16.05 -8.88
C VAL A 161 9.12 -17.15 -9.84
N ARG A 162 8.00 -17.83 -9.56
CA ARG A 162 7.38 -18.79 -10.46
C ARG A 162 7.05 -18.17 -11.81
N GLY A 163 6.40 -16.99 -11.78
CA GLY A 163 6.10 -16.23 -13.00
C GLY A 163 7.37 -15.82 -13.77
N ALA A 164 8.46 -15.47 -13.07
CA ALA A 164 9.74 -15.11 -13.70
C ALA A 164 10.43 -16.31 -14.37
N ILE A 165 10.40 -17.48 -13.73
CA ILE A 165 10.93 -18.72 -14.33
C ILE A 165 10.14 -19.08 -15.60
N MET A 166 8.80 -18.96 -15.54
CA MET A 166 7.96 -19.23 -16.69
C MET A 166 8.20 -18.23 -17.82
N PHE A 167 8.34 -16.94 -17.52
CA PHE A 167 8.69 -15.91 -18.49
C PHE A 167 9.98 -16.26 -19.26
N ASN A 168 11.05 -16.58 -18.52
CA ASN A 168 12.32 -16.96 -19.12
C ASN A 168 12.22 -18.25 -19.98
N LYS A 169 11.39 -19.21 -19.56
CA LYS A 169 11.11 -20.42 -20.34
C LYS A 169 10.41 -20.07 -21.65
N MET A 170 9.35 -19.27 -21.60
CA MET A 170 8.60 -18.85 -22.80
C MET A 170 9.44 -18.01 -23.76
N LEU A 171 10.36 -17.17 -23.26
CA LEU A 171 11.31 -16.45 -24.11
C LEU A 171 12.15 -17.43 -24.98
N LYS A 172 12.64 -18.51 -24.37
CA LYS A 172 13.45 -19.53 -25.07
C LYS A 172 12.62 -20.33 -26.07
N GLU A 173 11.42 -20.75 -25.68
CA GLU A 173 10.52 -21.53 -26.52
C GLU A 173 10.08 -20.72 -27.75
N ASN A 174 9.80 -19.43 -27.59
CA ASN A 174 9.40 -18.53 -28.69
C ASN A 174 10.60 -17.88 -29.40
N LYS A 175 11.85 -18.17 -28.99
CA LYS A 175 13.09 -17.62 -29.56
C LYS A 175 13.10 -16.08 -29.60
N LEU A 176 12.54 -15.44 -28.59
CA LEU A 176 12.47 -13.99 -28.49
C LEU A 176 13.77 -13.41 -27.95
N VAL A 177 14.21 -12.29 -28.55
CA VAL A 177 15.38 -11.53 -28.12
C VAL A 177 14.92 -10.44 -27.14
N VAL A 178 14.51 -10.87 -25.95
CA VAL A 178 14.11 -10.00 -24.84
C VAL A 178 14.97 -10.37 -23.65
N GLU A 179 15.31 -9.41 -22.80
CA GLU A 179 16.15 -9.66 -21.63
C GLU A 179 15.46 -10.60 -20.64
N GLU A 180 16.18 -11.69 -20.29
CA GLU A 180 15.73 -12.62 -19.26
C GLU A 180 15.68 -11.94 -17.87
N VAL A 181 14.73 -12.36 -17.05
CA VAL A 181 14.70 -11.99 -15.63
C VAL A 181 15.84 -12.69 -14.91
N LYS A 182 16.64 -11.94 -14.16
CA LYS A 182 17.81 -12.42 -13.39
C LYS A 182 17.62 -12.16 -11.90
N ASP A 183 18.50 -12.71 -11.08
CA ASP A 183 18.57 -12.36 -9.66
C ASP A 183 18.83 -10.85 -9.49
N GLY A 184 18.08 -10.21 -8.60
CA GLY A 184 18.11 -8.77 -8.39
C GLY A 184 17.17 -7.96 -9.33
N SER A 185 16.60 -8.60 -10.37
CA SER A 185 15.68 -7.92 -11.28
C SER A 185 14.43 -7.44 -10.52
N LYS A 186 13.97 -6.24 -10.89
CA LYS A 186 12.62 -5.78 -10.54
C LYS A 186 11.65 -6.26 -11.60
N VAL A 187 10.62 -6.96 -11.17
CA VAL A 187 9.58 -7.48 -12.06
C VAL A 187 8.21 -6.95 -11.66
N LYS A 188 7.27 -7.10 -12.57
CA LYS A 188 5.84 -6.95 -12.35
C LYS A 188 5.20 -8.31 -12.58
N PHE A 189 4.31 -8.76 -11.70
CA PHE A 189 3.58 -10.02 -11.91
C PHE A 189 2.09 -9.81 -11.93
N CYS A 190 1.39 -10.54 -12.76
CA CYS A 190 -0.06 -10.61 -12.80
C CYS A 190 -0.58 -12.04 -12.80
N TYR A 191 -1.81 -12.19 -12.34
CA TYR A 191 -2.54 -13.45 -12.39
C TYR A 191 -3.06 -13.73 -13.79
N LEU A 192 -3.09 -15.01 -14.14
CA LEU A 192 -3.61 -15.51 -15.41
C LEU A 192 -4.74 -16.50 -15.17
N LYS A 193 -5.77 -16.44 -16.01
CA LYS A 193 -6.79 -17.48 -16.13
C LYS A 193 -6.17 -18.76 -16.71
N THR A 194 -6.65 -19.91 -16.28
CA THR A 194 -6.22 -21.21 -16.78
C THR A 194 -7.44 -21.98 -17.32
N PRO A 195 -7.28 -22.77 -18.41
CA PRO A 195 -6.05 -23.04 -19.16
C PRO A 195 -5.61 -21.86 -20.05
N ASN A 196 -4.28 -21.72 -20.23
CA ASN A 196 -3.66 -20.72 -21.11
C ASN A 196 -2.38 -21.30 -21.72
N PRO A 197 -1.72 -20.63 -22.70
CA PRO A 197 -0.51 -21.15 -23.36
C PRO A 197 0.66 -21.48 -22.42
N SER A 198 0.80 -20.81 -21.29
CA SER A 198 1.85 -21.10 -20.30
C SER A 198 1.50 -22.25 -19.36
N MET A 199 0.24 -22.68 -19.29
CA MET A 199 -0.32 -23.61 -18.32
C MET A 199 -0.09 -23.19 -16.85
N GLU A 200 0.17 -21.90 -16.61
CA GLU A 200 0.43 -21.30 -15.29
C GLU A 200 -0.58 -20.22 -14.97
N ASN A 201 -0.86 -20.01 -13.69
CA ASN A 201 -1.77 -18.99 -13.21
C ASN A 201 -1.10 -17.64 -12.89
N VAL A 202 0.15 -17.46 -13.28
CA VAL A 202 0.94 -16.25 -13.06
C VAL A 202 2.03 -16.09 -14.10
N ILE A 203 2.29 -14.83 -14.49
CA ILE A 203 3.45 -14.45 -15.28
C ILE A 203 4.12 -13.23 -14.66
N SER A 204 5.46 -13.16 -14.75
CA SER A 204 6.24 -12.00 -14.32
C SER A 204 7.14 -11.52 -15.43
N PHE A 205 7.24 -10.22 -15.63
CA PHE A 205 8.04 -9.58 -16.67
C PHE A 205 8.72 -8.33 -16.11
N SER A 206 9.85 -7.92 -16.67
CA SER A 206 10.57 -6.74 -16.21
C SER A 206 9.94 -5.45 -16.73
N THR A 207 9.69 -5.35 -18.02
CA THR A 207 9.23 -4.13 -18.70
C THR A 207 7.83 -4.28 -19.26
N PHE A 208 7.62 -5.26 -20.12
CA PHE A 208 6.36 -5.53 -20.81
C PHE A 208 6.11 -7.03 -20.94
N LEU A 209 4.86 -7.41 -21.16
CA LEU A 209 4.46 -8.77 -21.50
C LEU A 209 4.51 -8.93 -23.04
N PRO A 210 5.39 -9.79 -23.60
CA PRO A 210 5.47 -10.00 -25.04
C PRO A 210 4.14 -10.54 -25.60
N LYS A 211 3.64 -9.92 -26.66
CA LYS A 211 2.40 -10.33 -27.32
C LYS A 211 2.51 -11.74 -27.95
N GLU A 212 3.71 -12.10 -28.34
CA GLU A 212 4.04 -13.41 -28.90
C GLU A 212 3.76 -14.56 -27.92
N PHE A 213 3.63 -14.28 -26.63
CA PHE A 213 3.21 -15.28 -25.65
C PHE A 213 1.73 -15.63 -25.75
N GLY A 214 0.91 -14.76 -26.36
CA GLY A 214 -0.55 -14.93 -26.45
C GLY A 214 -1.22 -14.97 -25.08
N LEU A 215 -0.69 -14.25 -24.09
CA LEU A 215 -1.19 -14.26 -22.72
C LEU A 215 -2.07 -13.04 -22.38
N ASP A 216 -2.14 -12.03 -23.25
CA ASP A 216 -2.89 -10.81 -22.99
C ASP A 216 -4.38 -11.06 -22.72
N GLU A 217 -4.99 -12.01 -23.46
CA GLU A 217 -6.40 -12.37 -23.30
C GLU A 217 -6.68 -13.23 -22.04
N TYR A 218 -5.62 -13.77 -21.45
CA TYR A 218 -5.71 -14.62 -20.27
C TYR A 218 -5.43 -13.90 -18.95
N ILE A 219 -5.23 -12.58 -18.98
CA ILE A 219 -5.04 -11.81 -17.74
C ILE A 219 -6.31 -11.93 -16.90
N ASP A 220 -6.14 -12.39 -15.67
CA ASP A 220 -7.23 -12.48 -14.70
C ASP A 220 -7.41 -11.15 -13.98
N TYR A 221 -8.09 -10.22 -14.65
CA TYR A 221 -8.36 -8.89 -14.12
C TYR A 221 -9.21 -8.91 -12.85
N GLU A 222 -10.10 -9.88 -12.70
CA GLU A 222 -10.93 -10.02 -11.50
C GLU A 222 -10.06 -10.38 -10.29
N MET A 223 -9.28 -11.47 -10.39
CA MET A 223 -8.33 -11.86 -9.35
C MET A 223 -7.30 -10.77 -9.09
N GLN A 224 -6.82 -10.11 -10.16
CA GLN A 224 -5.85 -9.02 -10.05
C GLN A 224 -6.42 -7.82 -9.29
N PHE A 225 -7.66 -7.42 -9.58
CA PHE A 225 -8.37 -6.34 -8.90
C PHE A 225 -8.65 -6.66 -7.45
N ASP A 226 -9.17 -7.86 -7.19
CA ASP A 226 -9.43 -8.31 -5.82
C ASP A 226 -8.16 -8.24 -4.98
N LYS A 227 -7.04 -8.79 -5.45
CA LYS A 227 -5.78 -8.84 -4.71
C LYS A 227 -5.06 -7.49 -4.60
N THR A 228 -5.18 -6.61 -5.61
CA THR A 228 -4.50 -5.30 -5.60
C THR A 228 -5.28 -4.23 -4.87
N PHE A 229 -6.62 -4.25 -4.95
CA PHE A 229 -7.46 -3.15 -4.48
C PHE A 229 -8.55 -3.57 -3.50
N LYS A 230 -9.43 -4.52 -3.87
CA LYS A 230 -10.64 -4.82 -3.10
C LYS A 230 -10.34 -5.47 -1.74
N ASP A 231 -9.51 -6.54 -1.69
CA ASP A 231 -9.14 -7.19 -0.43
C ASP A 231 -8.44 -6.20 0.55
N PRO A 232 -7.44 -5.39 0.10
CA PRO A 232 -6.84 -4.39 0.97
C PRO A 232 -7.78 -3.25 1.38
N LEU A 233 -8.71 -2.82 0.50
CA LEU A 233 -9.69 -1.80 0.82
C LEU A 233 -10.63 -2.30 1.92
N LYS A 234 -11.08 -3.55 1.81
CA LYS A 234 -11.95 -4.19 2.79
C LYS A 234 -11.37 -4.18 4.20
N LEU A 235 -10.06 -4.34 4.35
CA LEU A 235 -9.39 -4.22 5.66
C LEU A 235 -9.54 -2.83 6.30
N VAL A 236 -9.81 -1.81 5.50
CA VAL A 236 -10.02 -0.43 6.00
C VAL A 236 -11.49 -0.18 6.28
N THR A 237 -12.39 -0.75 5.49
CA THR A 237 -13.85 -0.58 5.69
C THR A 237 -14.40 -1.44 6.82
N ASP A 238 -13.73 -2.55 7.15
CA ASP A 238 -14.13 -3.45 8.24
C ASP A 238 -13.56 -3.02 9.61
N ALA A 239 -12.73 -1.95 9.67
CA ALA A 239 -12.11 -1.44 10.90
C ALA A 239 -12.93 -0.33 11.55
#